data_721cb889c1a7c1ea3d01198e4a6e116d
#
_entry.id   721cb889c1a7c1ea3d01198e4a6e116d
#
_cell.length_a   1.000
_cell.length_b   1.000
_cell.length_c   1.000
_cell.angle_alpha   90.00
_cell.angle_beta   90.00
_cell.angle_gamma   90.00
#
_symmetry.space_group_name_H-M   'P 1'
#
loop_
_entity.id
_entity.type
_entity.pdbx_description
1 polymer ?
#
loop_
_entity_poly.entity_id
_entity_poly.type
_entity_poly.pdbx_seq_one_letter_code
_entity_poly.pdbx_strand_id
1 'polypeptide(L)'
;MPLCKIHHGFLQTVQLLLALIIIGSLLSWTTLAAEESNNSISIEGQVQVPEGISLSEGLDVVLIKFVLDPSGEVVPAGPVGRTKTDDTGRFRFEDPPRDDRAGYRLGTRFEGNLYSSEVFFMRPEQQLITVDIRLPSTSFDTSALVFSESSLFFESNIDQLIVTEVISVQNPTEDNILSTQSPLLMELPNAHENFRVLEDGPETYQQEGNQLRWTRGFPPGDTQLLFQYTIPVFLGSHSLQKRYAHPLDRVSVFTPAKRLDVSSSQLTFQGNQTFGDVDFLAWRAQASDASLLEIRISNIPVDSRNYAFVSLAVFLTLLLAVGWFFWRRMPRTGMVQK
;
A
#
# COMPACT_ATOMS: atom_id res chain seq x y z
N MET A 1 84.01 23.30 73.43
CA MET A 1 83.57 23.37 72.07
C MET A 1 83.01 22.05 71.59
N PRO A 2 81.68 21.93 71.43
CA PRO A 2 81.17 21.08 70.40
C PRO A 2 79.80 21.59 69.89
N LEU A 3 79.80 22.13 68.70
CA LEU A 3 78.60 22.68 67.98
C LEU A 3 78.55 22.22 66.52
N CYS A 4 78.75 20.97 66.23
CA CYS A 4 78.72 20.49 64.84
C CYS A 4 78.18 19.08 64.61
N LYS A 5 77.29 18.53 65.48
CA LYS A 5 76.69 17.21 65.24
C LYS A 5 75.17 17.13 65.20
N ILE A 6 74.44 18.22 65.36
CA ILE A 6 72.94 18.18 65.40
C ILE A 6 72.29 18.47 64.02
N HIS A 7 73.05 18.99 63.06
CA HIS A 7 72.44 19.39 61.73
C HIS A 7 72.33 18.24 60.71
N HIS A 8 73.07 17.14 60.85
CA HIS A 8 73.01 16.02 59.92
C HIS A 8 71.84 15.05 60.15
N GLY A 9 71.35 14.91 61.41
CA GLY A 9 70.21 14.07 61.70
C GLY A 9 68.85 14.64 61.21
N PHE A 10 68.72 15.97 61.28
CA PHE A 10 67.49 16.62 60.93
C PHE A 10 67.25 16.66 59.37
N LEU A 11 68.32 16.79 58.60
CA LEU A 11 68.26 16.76 57.14
C LEU A 11 67.91 15.37 56.59
N GLN A 12 68.41 14.27 57.24
CA GLN A 12 68.10 12.90 56.83
C GLN A 12 66.65 12.51 57.12
N THR A 13 66.10 12.95 58.25
CA THR A 13 64.71 12.66 58.65
C THR A 13 63.71 13.44 57.78
N VAL A 14 64.05 14.70 57.34
CA VAL A 14 63.23 15.45 56.44
C VAL A 14 63.28 14.85 55.03
N GLN A 15 64.44 14.34 54.56
CA GLN A 15 64.55 13.70 53.25
C GLN A 15 63.79 12.34 53.23
N LEU A 16 63.79 11.57 54.30
CA LEU A 16 63.02 10.33 54.43
C LEU A 16 61.52 10.58 54.47
N LEU A 17 61.05 11.63 55.17
CA LEU A 17 59.65 12.04 55.17
C LEU A 17 59.18 12.56 53.82
N LEU A 18 60.00 13.34 53.08
CA LEU A 18 59.70 13.80 51.73
C LEU A 18 59.65 12.62 50.73
N ALA A 19 60.55 11.65 50.84
CA ALA A 19 60.55 10.44 50.02
C ALA A 19 59.30 9.56 50.27
N LEU A 20 58.81 9.47 51.51
CA LEU A 20 57.60 8.73 51.86
C LEU A 20 56.32 9.41 51.35
N ILE A 21 56.27 10.78 51.31
CA ILE A 21 55.17 11.54 50.77
C ILE A 21 55.14 11.40 49.24
N ILE A 22 56.30 11.38 48.56
CA ILE A 22 56.37 11.21 47.09
C ILE A 22 55.99 9.79 46.70
N ILE A 23 56.34 8.76 47.44
CA ILE A 23 55.93 7.34 47.22
C ILE A 23 54.45 7.16 47.53
N GLY A 24 53.90 7.84 48.54
CA GLY A 24 52.48 7.83 48.87
C GLY A 24 51.61 8.51 47.78
N SER A 25 52.12 9.57 47.15
CA SER A 25 51.40 10.25 46.04
C SER A 25 51.51 9.54 44.69
N LEU A 26 52.51 8.67 44.51
CA LEU A 26 52.61 7.83 43.29
C LEU A 26 51.76 6.57 43.36
N LEU A 27 51.35 6.09 44.56
CA LEU A 27 50.41 4.95 44.71
C LEU A 27 48.92 5.36 44.67
N SER A 28 48.58 6.64 44.70
CA SER A 28 47.20 7.12 44.65
C SER A 28 46.72 7.40 43.22
N TRP A 29 47.50 7.10 42.21
CA TRP A 29 47.09 7.11 40.81
C TRP A 29 46.89 5.68 40.28
N THR A 30 46.36 4.78 41.08
CA THR A 30 45.56 3.73 40.51
C THR A 30 44.29 4.41 40.04
N THR A 31 44.35 4.82 38.75
CA THR A 31 43.13 5.12 38.01
C THR A 31 42.13 4.05 38.36
N LEU A 32 41.04 4.45 39.03
CA LEU A 32 39.77 3.81 38.80
C LEU A 32 39.54 3.99 37.27
N ALA A 33 39.99 3.04 36.48
CA ALA A 33 39.38 2.77 35.21
C ALA A 33 37.93 2.46 35.63
N ALA A 34 37.06 3.47 35.55
CA ALA A 34 35.65 3.19 35.46
C ALA A 34 35.60 2.20 34.31
N GLU A 35 35.27 0.94 34.59
CA GLU A 35 34.63 0.09 33.60
C GLU A 35 33.46 0.96 33.13
N GLU A 36 33.65 1.71 32.03
CA GLU A 36 32.56 2.11 31.21
C GLU A 36 31.87 0.77 30.93
N SER A 37 30.83 0.50 31.67
CA SER A 37 29.86 -0.53 31.36
C SER A 37 29.50 -0.24 29.91
N ASN A 38 30.12 -1.00 29.00
CA ASN A 38 29.93 -0.89 27.57
C ASN A 38 28.50 -1.41 27.34
N ASN A 39 27.54 -0.55 27.65
CA ASN A 39 26.11 -0.81 27.55
C ASN A 39 25.68 -0.66 26.06
N SER A 40 26.66 -0.91 25.16
CA SER A 40 26.42 -0.92 23.71
C SER A 40 25.54 -2.12 23.38
N ILE A 41 24.43 -1.85 22.74
CA ILE A 41 23.53 -2.86 22.20
C ILE A 41 23.91 -3.10 20.74
N SER A 42 23.84 -4.34 20.28
CA SER A 42 23.91 -4.67 18.86
C SER A 42 22.68 -5.45 18.43
N ILE A 43 22.26 -5.23 17.21
CA ILE A 43 21.21 -6.03 16.54
C ILE A 43 21.91 -6.78 15.44
N GLU A 44 21.83 -8.09 15.49
CA GLU A 44 22.33 -8.98 14.44
C GLU A 44 21.19 -9.81 13.87
N GLY A 45 21.34 -10.25 12.65
CA GLY A 45 20.37 -11.11 12.01
C GLY A 45 20.77 -11.50 10.61
N GLN A 46 19.87 -12.21 9.99
CA GLN A 46 20.03 -12.67 8.63
C GLN A 46 18.75 -12.39 7.81
N VAL A 47 18.93 -11.88 6.61
CA VAL A 47 17.91 -11.93 5.58
C VAL A 47 17.95 -13.33 4.97
N GLN A 48 17.00 -14.17 5.36
CA GLN A 48 16.86 -15.54 4.86
C GLN A 48 16.30 -15.49 3.46
N VAL A 49 17.15 -15.82 2.47
CA VAL A 49 16.76 -15.86 1.06
C VAL A 49 16.34 -17.29 0.67
N PRO A 50 15.38 -17.45 -0.25
CA PRO A 50 15.03 -18.74 -0.82
C PRO A 50 16.20 -19.43 -1.51
N GLU A 51 16.15 -20.75 -1.64
CA GLU A 51 17.17 -21.53 -2.34
C GLU A 51 17.33 -21.06 -3.80
N GLY A 52 18.58 -20.92 -4.23
CA GLY A 52 18.93 -20.49 -5.59
C GLY A 52 19.03 -18.98 -5.80
N ILE A 53 18.73 -18.17 -4.81
CA ILE A 53 18.91 -16.71 -4.87
C ILE A 53 20.27 -16.33 -4.29
N SER A 54 21.05 -15.53 -5.01
CA SER A 54 22.35 -14.99 -4.57
C SER A 54 22.24 -13.49 -4.35
N LEU A 55 22.70 -13.02 -3.20
CA LEU A 55 22.78 -11.60 -2.83
C LEU A 55 24.12 -10.99 -3.22
N SER A 56 24.39 -10.83 -4.51
CA SER A 56 25.70 -10.37 -5.01
C SER A 56 26.05 -8.93 -4.59
N GLU A 57 25.09 -8.08 -4.29
CA GLU A 57 25.32 -6.67 -3.93
C GLU A 57 24.94 -6.32 -2.48
N GLY A 58 24.43 -7.29 -1.72
CA GLY A 58 23.86 -7.05 -0.40
C GLY A 58 22.54 -6.27 -0.45
N LEU A 59 21.69 -6.45 0.54
CA LEU A 59 20.41 -5.75 0.68
C LEU A 59 20.51 -4.63 1.72
N ASP A 60 19.89 -3.50 1.43
CA ASP A 60 19.71 -2.44 2.43
C ASP A 60 18.71 -2.92 3.50
N VAL A 61 19.15 -2.92 4.76
CA VAL A 61 18.30 -3.21 5.93
C VAL A 61 18.11 -1.93 6.71
N VAL A 62 16.86 -1.57 6.98
CA VAL A 62 16.46 -0.34 7.66
C VAL A 62 15.81 -0.68 8.98
N LEU A 63 16.28 -0.05 10.06
CA LEU A 63 15.67 -0.13 11.39
C LEU A 63 14.64 0.99 11.53
N ILE A 64 13.37 0.63 11.74
CA ILE A 64 12.25 1.56 11.86
C ILE A 64 11.77 1.53 13.32
N LYS A 65 11.61 2.72 13.90
CA LYS A 65 11.07 2.92 15.24
C LYS A 65 9.57 3.16 15.20
N PHE A 66 8.84 2.55 16.14
CA PHE A 66 7.40 2.74 16.34
C PHE A 66 7.16 3.26 17.77
N VAL A 67 6.24 4.20 17.89
CA VAL A 67 5.86 4.81 19.17
C VAL A 67 4.34 4.80 19.31
N LEU A 68 3.87 4.93 20.54
CA LEU A 68 2.45 5.21 20.79
C LEU A 68 2.22 6.71 20.63
N ASP A 69 1.23 7.06 19.85
CA ASP A 69 0.76 8.44 19.74
C ASP A 69 -0.08 8.84 20.96
N PRO A 70 -0.50 10.12 21.10
CA PRO A 70 -1.36 10.57 22.20
C PRO A 70 -2.72 9.87 22.29
N SER A 71 -3.19 9.25 21.21
CA SER A 71 -4.43 8.46 21.19
C SER A 71 -4.22 7.00 21.63
N GLY A 72 -2.95 6.56 21.80
CA GLY A 72 -2.56 5.20 22.14
C GLY A 72 -2.42 4.29 20.92
N GLU A 73 -2.40 4.84 19.72
CA GLU A 73 -2.18 4.10 18.48
C GLU A 73 -0.67 3.95 18.19
N VAL A 74 -0.28 2.78 17.65
CA VAL A 74 1.11 2.50 17.26
C VAL A 74 1.37 3.14 15.89
N VAL A 75 2.23 4.16 15.89
CA VAL A 75 2.59 4.88 14.67
C VAL A 75 4.08 4.80 14.38
N PRO A 76 4.50 4.74 13.10
CA PRO A 76 5.91 4.77 12.74
C PRO A 76 6.51 6.16 13.03
N ALA A 77 7.58 6.19 13.84
CA ALA A 77 8.37 7.40 14.10
C ALA A 77 9.48 7.63 13.04
N GLY A 78 9.64 6.67 12.14
CA GLY A 78 10.59 6.74 11.03
C GLY A 78 11.83 5.86 11.19
N PRO A 79 12.72 5.89 10.17
CA PRO A 79 13.96 5.12 10.18
C PRO A 79 14.95 5.71 11.19
N VAL A 80 15.56 4.85 12.01
CA VAL A 80 16.56 5.21 13.03
C VAL A 80 17.93 4.59 12.78
N GLY A 81 18.04 3.69 11.81
CA GLY A 81 19.30 3.07 11.40
C GLY A 81 19.22 2.43 10.03
N ARG A 82 20.38 2.28 9.37
CA ARG A 82 20.50 1.57 8.09
C ARG A 82 21.83 0.84 8.04
N THR A 83 21.81 -0.38 7.53
CA THR A 83 22.99 -1.18 7.24
C THR A 83 22.78 -1.98 5.94
N LYS A 84 23.80 -2.70 5.49
CA LYS A 84 23.69 -3.64 4.38
C LYS A 84 23.99 -5.05 4.84
N THR A 85 23.38 -6.03 4.16
CA THR A 85 23.76 -7.44 4.35
C THR A 85 25.10 -7.73 3.66
N ASP A 86 25.78 -8.77 4.12
CA ASP A 86 26.81 -9.41 3.34
C ASP A 86 26.21 -10.35 2.25
N ASP A 87 27.07 -11.05 1.52
CA ASP A 87 26.70 -12.00 0.47
C ASP A 87 25.93 -13.24 1.00
N THR A 88 26.00 -13.49 2.33
CA THR A 88 25.26 -14.56 3.01
C THR A 88 23.93 -14.06 3.61
N GLY A 89 23.61 -12.79 3.42
CA GLY A 89 22.40 -12.16 3.95
C GLY A 89 22.52 -11.69 5.41
N ARG A 90 23.70 -11.81 6.06
CA ARG A 90 23.90 -11.37 7.45
C ARG A 90 24.08 -9.87 7.52
N PHE A 91 23.53 -9.28 8.56
CA PHE A 91 23.63 -7.85 8.85
C PHE A 91 23.85 -7.60 10.34
N ARG A 92 24.36 -6.40 10.66
CA ARG A 92 24.58 -5.94 12.02
C ARG A 92 24.34 -4.43 12.12
N PHE A 93 23.67 -4.02 13.21
CA PHE A 93 23.62 -2.64 13.68
C PHE A 93 24.44 -2.55 14.97
N GLU A 94 25.36 -1.59 15.03
CA GLU A 94 26.13 -1.30 16.21
C GLU A 94 25.54 -0.06 16.88
N ASP A 95 25.25 -0.18 18.17
CA ASP A 95 24.73 0.87 19.04
C ASP A 95 23.55 1.69 18.44
N PRO A 96 22.47 1.02 17.98
CA PRO A 96 21.32 1.72 17.44
C PRO A 96 20.63 2.56 18.52
N PRO A 97 19.99 3.69 18.16
CA PRO A 97 19.25 4.53 19.10
C PRO A 97 18.18 3.70 19.84
N ARG A 98 18.30 3.67 21.16
CA ARG A 98 17.44 2.88 22.05
C ARG A 98 16.41 3.75 22.75
N ASP A 99 15.18 3.26 22.83
CA ASP A 99 14.09 3.83 23.60
C ASP A 99 13.25 2.68 24.17
N ASP A 100 13.22 2.57 25.49
CA ASP A 100 12.56 1.45 26.20
C ASP A 100 11.02 1.44 26.03
N ARG A 101 10.45 2.54 25.50
CA ARG A 101 9.01 2.68 25.24
C ARG A 101 8.64 2.48 23.78
N ALA A 102 9.62 2.21 22.93
CA ALA A 102 9.42 2.06 21.50
C ALA A 102 9.51 0.60 21.06
N GLY A 103 8.70 0.24 20.08
CA GLY A 103 8.87 -0.97 19.29
C GLY A 103 9.79 -0.70 18.11
N TYR A 104 10.44 -1.74 17.62
CA TYR A 104 11.32 -1.66 16.46
C TYR A 104 10.99 -2.76 15.48
N ARG A 105 11.22 -2.48 14.19
CA ARG A 105 11.07 -3.46 13.12
C ARG A 105 12.19 -3.25 12.10
N LEU A 106 12.76 -4.35 11.62
CA LEU A 106 13.66 -4.31 10.48
C LEU A 106 12.88 -4.43 9.19
N GLY A 107 13.29 -3.69 8.17
CA GLY A 107 12.71 -3.75 6.84
C GLY A 107 13.80 -3.82 5.77
N THR A 108 13.55 -4.59 4.71
CA THR A 108 14.38 -4.64 3.51
C THR A 108 13.52 -4.63 2.25
N ARG A 109 14.06 -4.16 1.14
CA ARG A 109 13.40 -4.23 -0.16
C ARG A 109 14.06 -5.31 -1.00
N PHE A 110 13.23 -6.21 -1.54
CA PHE A 110 13.66 -7.24 -2.45
C PHE A 110 12.66 -7.36 -3.61
N GLU A 111 13.15 -7.34 -4.86
CA GLU A 111 12.31 -7.36 -6.07
C GLU A 111 11.15 -6.36 -6.06
N GLY A 112 11.40 -5.15 -5.55
CA GLY A 112 10.40 -4.08 -5.47
C GLY A 112 9.46 -4.16 -4.26
N ASN A 113 9.34 -5.30 -3.58
CA ASN A 113 8.49 -5.50 -2.42
C ASN A 113 9.23 -5.20 -1.12
N LEU A 114 8.48 -4.74 -0.09
CA LEU A 114 9.00 -4.48 1.24
C LEU A 114 8.73 -5.69 2.14
N TYR A 115 9.78 -6.25 2.73
CA TYR A 115 9.72 -7.33 3.71
C TYR A 115 10.20 -6.84 5.05
N SER A 116 9.61 -7.34 6.13
CA SER A 116 9.96 -6.88 7.46
C SER A 116 9.96 -8.02 8.47
N SER A 117 10.76 -7.82 9.55
CA SER A 117 10.73 -8.69 10.73
C SER A 117 9.44 -8.50 11.51
N GLU A 118 9.25 -9.32 12.53
CA GLU A 118 8.34 -9.03 13.62
C GLU A 118 8.78 -7.78 14.40
N VAL A 119 7.85 -7.19 15.16
CA VAL A 119 8.19 -6.09 16.07
C VAL A 119 8.93 -6.63 17.28
N PHE A 120 10.03 -6.02 17.62
CA PHE A 120 10.82 -6.35 18.81
C PHE A 120 11.07 -5.10 19.68
N PHE A 121 11.52 -5.32 20.92
CA PHE A 121 11.79 -4.27 21.89
C PHE A 121 13.25 -4.38 22.37
N MET A 122 13.91 -3.25 22.57
CA MET A 122 15.27 -3.17 23.08
C MET A 122 15.23 -2.94 24.59
N ARG A 123 15.45 -3.99 25.41
CA ARG A 123 15.44 -3.86 26.86
C ARG A 123 16.79 -3.38 27.40
N PRO A 124 16.84 -2.67 28.55
CA PRO A 124 18.06 -2.11 29.12
C PRO A 124 19.20 -3.10 29.34
N GLU A 125 18.87 -4.32 29.72
CA GLU A 125 19.82 -5.39 30.03
C GLU A 125 20.32 -6.18 28.82
N GLN A 126 19.72 -5.99 27.65
CA GLN A 126 20.09 -6.70 26.44
C GLN A 126 21.29 -6.02 25.76
N GLN A 127 22.33 -6.78 25.49
CA GLN A 127 23.50 -6.34 24.72
C GLN A 127 23.47 -6.83 23.27
N LEU A 128 22.76 -7.93 23.02
CA LEU A 128 22.58 -8.52 21.69
C LEU A 128 21.12 -8.89 21.48
N ILE A 129 20.59 -8.49 20.33
CA ILE A 129 19.26 -8.88 19.84
C ILE A 129 19.45 -9.55 18.50
N THR A 130 18.90 -10.76 18.34
CA THR A 130 18.90 -11.47 17.06
C THR A 130 17.53 -11.38 16.43
N VAL A 131 17.46 -10.88 15.18
CA VAL A 131 16.21 -10.70 14.44
C VAL A 131 16.44 -11.01 12.96
N ASP A 132 15.71 -12.00 12.46
CA ASP A 132 15.80 -12.39 11.05
C ASP A 132 14.67 -11.76 10.22
N ILE A 133 14.95 -11.54 8.93
CA ILE A 133 13.95 -11.18 7.92
C ILE A 133 13.86 -12.36 6.96
N ARG A 134 12.68 -12.95 6.81
CA ARG A 134 12.48 -14.03 5.84
C ARG A 134 11.95 -13.44 4.54
N LEU A 135 12.65 -13.73 3.43
CA LEU A 135 12.13 -13.50 2.09
C LEU A 135 11.34 -14.73 1.65
N PRO A 136 10.13 -14.55 1.13
CA PRO A 136 9.34 -15.68 0.65
C PRO A 136 9.99 -16.31 -0.59
N SER A 137 9.82 -17.59 -0.76
CA SER A 137 10.08 -18.26 -2.04
C SER A 137 9.11 -17.76 -3.11
N THR A 138 9.40 -18.08 -4.38
CA THR A 138 8.59 -17.64 -5.50
C THR A 138 7.72 -18.79 -6.00
N SER A 139 6.42 -18.54 -6.12
CA SER A 139 5.45 -19.42 -6.77
C SER A 139 4.85 -18.73 -8.00
N PHE A 140 4.42 -19.51 -9.00
CA PHE A 140 3.68 -19.00 -10.17
C PHE A 140 2.22 -19.48 -10.18
N ASP A 141 1.78 -20.11 -9.11
CA ASP A 141 0.41 -20.60 -8.98
C ASP A 141 -0.54 -19.51 -8.45
N THR A 142 -1.13 -18.78 -9.38
CA THR A 142 -2.11 -17.73 -9.07
C THR A 142 -3.46 -18.27 -8.59
N SER A 143 -3.71 -19.58 -8.67
CA SER A 143 -4.96 -20.20 -8.19
C SER A 143 -5.07 -20.20 -6.66
N ALA A 144 -3.94 -20.03 -5.96
CA ALA A 144 -3.92 -19.87 -4.51
C ALA A 144 -4.40 -18.49 -4.02
N LEU A 145 -4.47 -17.47 -4.91
CA LEU A 145 -4.93 -16.14 -4.54
C LEU A 145 -6.43 -16.11 -4.26
N VAL A 146 -6.80 -15.47 -3.17
CA VAL A 146 -8.19 -15.29 -2.75
C VAL A 146 -8.62 -13.84 -2.95
N PHE A 147 -9.74 -13.64 -3.64
CA PHE A 147 -10.33 -12.33 -3.88
C PHE A 147 -11.43 -12.10 -2.84
N SER A 148 -11.16 -11.28 -1.84
CA SER A 148 -12.09 -11.08 -0.71
C SER A 148 -13.16 -10.03 -1.00
N GLU A 149 -12.79 -8.92 -1.64
CA GLU A 149 -13.73 -7.81 -1.88
C GLU A 149 -13.35 -7.01 -3.13
N SER A 150 -14.38 -6.54 -3.85
CA SER A 150 -14.26 -5.44 -4.80
C SER A 150 -15.11 -4.26 -4.32
N SER A 151 -14.50 -3.09 -4.20
CA SER A 151 -15.15 -1.83 -3.84
C SER A 151 -15.18 -0.89 -5.03
N LEU A 152 -16.37 -0.51 -5.48
CA LEU A 152 -16.62 0.38 -6.60
C LEU A 152 -17.03 1.76 -6.07
N PHE A 153 -16.22 2.77 -6.30
CA PHE A 153 -16.54 4.17 -5.99
C PHE A 153 -16.96 4.88 -7.27
N PHE A 154 -18.18 5.40 -7.30
CA PHE A 154 -18.72 6.16 -8.41
C PHE A 154 -18.71 7.65 -8.13
N GLU A 155 -18.08 8.39 -9.00
CA GLU A 155 -18.13 9.85 -9.06
C GLU A 155 -18.58 10.29 -10.43
N SER A 156 -18.99 11.54 -10.60
CA SER A 156 -19.43 12.05 -11.89
C SER A 156 -18.86 13.43 -12.21
N ASN A 157 -18.53 13.58 -13.48
CA ASN A 157 -18.34 14.87 -14.14
C ASN A 157 -19.42 15.06 -15.21
N ILE A 158 -19.39 16.20 -15.92
CA ILE A 158 -20.29 16.45 -17.06
C ILE A 158 -20.01 15.39 -18.14
N ASP A 159 -21.06 14.67 -18.56
CA ASP A 159 -21.04 13.61 -19.57
C ASP A 159 -20.15 12.41 -19.23
N GLN A 160 -19.72 12.23 -17.97
CA GLN A 160 -18.82 11.16 -17.58
C GLN A 160 -19.15 10.59 -16.20
N LEU A 161 -19.10 9.27 -16.11
CA LEU A 161 -19.05 8.53 -14.85
C LEU A 161 -17.60 8.11 -14.61
N ILE A 162 -17.05 8.46 -13.45
CA ILE A 162 -15.72 8.07 -13.00
C ILE A 162 -15.89 6.86 -12.07
N VAL A 163 -15.19 5.79 -12.35
CA VAL A 163 -15.22 4.57 -11.55
C VAL A 163 -13.82 4.31 -10.99
N THR A 164 -13.70 4.35 -9.68
CA THR A 164 -12.50 3.88 -8.97
C THR A 164 -12.81 2.53 -8.37
N GLU A 165 -11.99 1.54 -8.68
CA GLU A 165 -12.16 0.17 -8.18
C GLU A 165 -10.96 -0.22 -7.32
N VAL A 166 -11.27 -0.77 -6.14
CA VAL A 166 -10.30 -1.34 -5.20
C VAL A 166 -10.62 -2.81 -5.05
N ILE A 167 -9.68 -3.68 -5.43
CA ILE A 167 -9.86 -5.13 -5.26
C ILE A 167 -8.86 -5.61 -4.22
N SER A 168 -9.37 -6.24 -3.17
CA SER A 168 -8.56 -6.87 -2.13
C SER A 168 -8.24 -8.30 -2.53
N VAL A 169 -6.95 -8.60 -2.66
CA VAL A 169 -6.39 -9.90 -3.01
C VAL A 169 -5.56 -10.38 -1.84
N GLN A 170 -5.88 -11.55 -1.32
CA GLN A 170 -5.12 -12.20 -0.27
C GLN A 170 -4.27 -13.32 -0.85
N ASN A 171 -3.00 -13.33 -0.51
CA ASN A 171 -2.12 -14.47 -0.69
C ASN A 171 -2.00 -15.21 0.65
N PRO A 172 -2.71 -16.35 0.84
CA PRO A 172 -2.68 -17.10 2.10
C PRO A 172 -1.44 -17.98 2.25
N THR A 173 -0.57 -18.03 1.24
CA THR A 173 0.64 -18.85 1.26
C THR A 173 1.81 -18.11 1.88
N GLU A 174 2.90 -18.81 2.15
CA GLU A 174 4.17 -18.22 2.58
C GLU A 174 5.05 -17.76 1.41
N ASP A 175 4.66 -18.06 0.17
CA ASP A 175 5.40 -17.75 -1.05
C ASP A 175 4.97 -16.40 -1.63
N ASN A 176 5.91 -15.72 -2.32
CA ASN A 176 5.57 -14.61 -3.20
C ASN A 176 5.02 -15.14 -4.53
N ILE A 177 3.74 -14.95 -4.80
CA ILE A 177 3.10 -15.43 -6.03
C ILE A 177 3.32 -14.42 -7.14
N LEU A 178 4.08 -14.82 -8.19
CA LEU A 178 4.30 -14.00 -9.39
C LEU A 178 3.29 -14.37 -10.48
N SER A 179 2.52 -13.40 -10.94
CA SER A 179 1.55 -13.59 -12.01
C SER A 179 2.13 -13.47 -13.42
N THR A 180 3.45 -13.47 -13.59
CA THR A 180 4.11 -13.33 -14.88
C THR A 180 3.88 -14.52 -15.83
N GLN A 181 3.85 -15.76 -15.30
CA GLN A 181 3.60 -16.99 -16.10
C GLN A 181 2.11 -17.31 -16.19
N SER A 182 1.32 -16.94 -15.19
CA SER A 182 -0.13 -17.11 -15.12
C SER A 182 -0.79 -15.77 -14.79
N PRO A 183 -0.96 -14.88 -15.80
CA PRO A 183 -1.47 -13.53 -15.55
C PRO A 183 -2.85 -13.54 -14.93
N LEU A 184 -3.04 -12.67 -13.96
CA LEU A 184 -4.33 -12.46 -13.36
C LEU A 184 -5.20 -11.63 -14.30
N LEU A 185 -6.29 -12.24 -14.77
CA LEU A 185 -7.18 -11.61 -15.76
C LEU A 185 -8.32 -10.89 -15.09
N MET A 186 -8.60 -9.67 -15.54
CA MET A 186 -9.76 -8.88 -15.15
C MET A 186 -10.43 -8.29 -16.38
N GLU A 187 -11.73 -8.07 -16.30
CA GLU A 187 -12.50 -7.47 -17.39
C GLU A 187 -12.96 -6.07 -17.01
N LEU A 188 -12.62 -5.11 -17.88
CA LEU A 188 -13.11 -3.74 -17.79
C LEU A 188 -14.43 -3.63 -18.58
N PRO A 189 -15.34 -2.71 -18.24
CA PRO A 189 -16.55 -2.46 -19.01
C PRO A 189 -16.22 -2.06 -20.45
N ASN A 190 -17.03 -2.49 -21.43
CA ASN A 190 -16.78 -2.26 -22.86
C ASN A 190 -16.66 -0.79 -23.25
N ALA A 191 -17.33 0.11 -22.53
CA ALA A 191 -17.33 1.55 -22.80
C ALA A 191 -16.32 2.33 -21.96
N HIS A 192 -15.33 1.66 -21.34
CA HIS A 192 -14.34 2.37 -20.53
C HIS A 192 -13.39 3.21 -21.38
N GLU A 193 -13.00 4.34 -20.81
CA GLU A 193 -11.98 5.25 -21.32
C GLU A 193 -11.02 5.65 -20.18
N ASN A 194 -9.87 6.23 -20.50
CA ASN A 194 -8.94 6.84 -19.55
C ASN A 194 -8.56 5.90 -18.39
N PHE A 195 -8.34 4.62 -18.70
CA PHE A 195 -7.89 3.64 -17.69
C PHE A 195 -6.52 4.02 -17.12
N ARG A 196 -6.38 3.93 -15.81
CA ARG A 196 -5.10 4.11 -15.11
C ARG A 196 -5.06 3.30 -13.82
N VAL A 197 -3.91 2.77 -13.49
CA VAL A 197 -3.60 2.20 -12.18
C VAL A 197 -3.09 3.33 -11.28
N LEU A 198 -3.49 3.39 -10.02
CA LEU A 198 -3.23 4.51 -9.14
C LEU A 198 -2.03 4.30 -8.21
N GLU A 199 -1.71 3.06 -7.85
CA GLU A 199 -0.64 2.76 -6.90
C GLU A 199 0.58 2.08 -7.53
N ASP A 200 0.38 1.36 -8.64
CA ASP A 200 1.42 0.58 -9.30
C ASP A 200 1.98 1.29 -10.54
N GLY A 201 3.20 0.94 -10.93
CA GLY A 201 3.78 1.39 -12.19
C GLY A 201 3.17 0.68 -13.41
N PRO A 202 3.36 1.24 -14.61
CA PRO A 202 2.79 0.69 -15.85
C PRO A 202 3.36 -0.70 -16.23
N GLU A 203 4.47 -1.10 -15.63
CA GLU A 203 5.09 -2.42 -15.82
C GLU A 203 4.35 -3.56 -15.11
N THR A 204 3.42 -3.24 -14.21
CA THR A 204 2.71 -4.24 -13.41
C THR A 204 1.47 -4.81 -14.09
N TYR A 205 1.09 -4.25 -15.23
CA TYR A 205 -0.08 -4.71 -15.97
C TYR A 205 0.07 -4.50 -17.48
N GLN A 206 -0.74 -5.23 -18.23
CA GLN A 206 -0.92 -5.09 -19.68
C GLN A 206 -2.41 -4.97 -19.97
N GLN A 207 -2.79 -4.02 -20.83
CA GLN A 207 -4.18 -3.84 -21.26
C GLN A 207 -4.33 -4.13 -22.74
N GLU A 208 -5.26 -5.03 -23.07
CA GLU A 208 -5.67 -5.35 -24.44
C GLU A 208 -7.19 -5.17 -24.58
N GLY A 209 -7.63 -4.05 -25.15
CA GLY A 209 -9.04 -3.71 -25.22
C GLY A 209 -9.65 -3.57 -23.82
N ASN A 210 -10.65 -4.39 -23.51
CA ASN A 210 -11.28 -4.44 -22.17
C ASN A 210 -10.67 -5.50 -21.24
N GLN A 211 -9.67 -6.24 -21.69
CA GLN A 211 -8.97 -7.20 -20.85
C GLN A 211 -7.75 -6.59 -20.21
N LEU A 212 -7.66 -6.72 -18.89
CA LEU A 212 -6.54 -6.30 -18.08
C LEU A 212 -5.82 -7.54 -17.56
N ARG A 213 -4.50 -7.60 -17.77
CA ARG A 213 -3.61 -8.66 -17.32
C ARG A 213 -2.65 -8.11 -16.30
N TRP A 214 -2.74 -8.55 -15.06
CA TRP A 214 -1.77 -8.22 -14.03
C TRP A 214 -0.58 -9.14 -14.10
N THR A 215 0.63 -8.56 -14.05
CA THR A 215 1.91 -9.25 -14.14
C THR A 215 2.83 -8.95 -12.96
N ARG A 216 2.25 -8.55 -11.83
CA ARG A 216 2.96 -8.20 -10.59
C ARG A 216 3.14 -9.40 -9.66
N GLY A 217 3.97 -9.20 -8.62
CA GLY A 217 4.05 -10.10 -7.49
C GLY A 217 2.96 -9.82 -6.45
N PHE A 218 2.51 -10.89 -5.80
CA PHE A 218 1.60 -10.88 -4.66
C PHE A 218 2.34 -11.50 -3.46
N PRO A 219 2.95 -10.68 -2.59
CA PRO A 219 3.61 -11.18 -1.39
C PRO A 219 2.60 -11.83 -0.44
N PRO A 220 3.03 -12.67 0.52
CA PRO A 220 2.17 -13.18 1.57
C PRO A 220 1.36 -12.09 2.26
N GLY A 221 0.07 -12.36 2.52
CA GLY A 221 -0.86 -11.43 3.13
C GLY A 221 -1.74 -10.69 2.14
N ASP A 222 -2.18 -9.48 2.52
CA ASP A 222 -3.16 -8.71 1.76
C ASP A 222 -2.48 -7.73 0.80
N THR A 223 -2.98 -7.68 -0.41
CA THR A 223 -2.58 -6.74 -1.47
C THR A 223 -3.84 -6.07 -2.03
N GLN A 224 -3.77 -4.79 -2.33
CA GLN A 224 -4.84 -4.07 -3.02
C GLN A 224 -4.45 -3.78 -4.46
N LEU A 225 -5.40 -3.92 -5.36
CA LEU A 225 -5.32 -3.47 -6.74
C LEU A 225 -6.23 -2.25 -6.87
N LEU A 226 -5.64 -1.09 -7.12
CA LEU A 226 -6.36 0.19 -7.18
C LEU A 226 -6.23 0.80 -8.57
N PHE A 227 -7.36 0.92 -9.27
CA PHE A 227 -7.40 1.49 -10.61
C PHE A 227 -8.66 2.32 -10.85
N GLN A 228 -8.59 3.17 -11.85
CA GLN A 228 -9.67 4.08 -12.21
C GLN A 228 -9.88 4.08 -13.73
N TYR A 229 -11.12 4.25 -14.14
CA TYR A 229 -11.52 4.46 -15.53
C TYR A 229 -12.75 5.39 -15.61
N THR A 230 -13.00 5.93 -16.78
CA THR A 230 -14.18 6.74 -17.05
C THR A 230 -15.11 6.01 -18.01
N ILE A 231 -16.41 6.31 -17.92
CA ILE A 231 -17.44 5.82 -18.83
C ILE A 231 -18.17 7.06 -19.39
N PRO A 232 -18.21 7.26 -20.71
CA PRO A 232 -18.97 8.35 -21.30
C PRO A 232 -20.47 8.14 -21.12
N VAL A 233 -21.19 9.19 -20.77
CA VAL A 233 -22.63 9.16 -20.50
C VAL A 233 -23.35 10.21 -21.31
N PHE A 234 -24.35 9.80 -22.10
CA PHE A 234 -25.02 10.70 -23.02
C PHE A 234 -26.33 11.31 -22.47
N LEU A 235 -27.13 10.54 -21.72
CA LEU A 235 -28.46 10.95 -21.23
C LEU A 235 -28.60 10.91 -19.70
N GLY A 236 -27.52 11.13 -18.97
CA GLY A 236 -27.55 11.25 -17.52
C GLY A 236 -27.77 9.94 -16.77
N SER A 237 -27.75 8.81 -17.46
CA SER A 237 -27.79 7.49 -16.84
C SER A 237 -26.96 6.48 -17.61
N HIS A 238 -26.38 5.52 -16.87
CA HIS A 238 -25.62 4.41 -17.45
C HIS A 238 -25.98 3.10 -16.74
N SER A 239 -26.02 2.00 -17.50
CA SER A 239 -26.14 0.65 -16.96
C SER A 239 -24.81 -0.05 -17.07
N LEU A 240 -24.09 -0.11 -15.94
CA LEU A 240 -22.82 -0.80 -15.82
C LEU A 240 -23.05 -2.29 -15.67
N GLN A 241 -22.41 -3.09 -16.53
CA GLN A 241 -22.29 -4.53 -16.37
C GLN A 241 -20.84 -4.85 -16.01
N LYS A 242 -20.62 -5.31 -14.81
CA LYS A 242 -19.30 -5.69 -14.30
C LYS A 242 -19.22 -7.19 -14.15
N ARG A 243 -18.26 -7.79 -14.83
CA ARG A 243 -17.98 -9.22 -14.74
C ARG A 243 -16.71 -9.45 -13.96
N TYR A 244 -16.73 -10.42 -13.05
CA TYR A 244 -15.58 -10.83 -12.26
C TYR A 244 -15.10 -12.21 -12.73
N ALA A 245 -13.82 -12.29 -13.11
CA ALA A 245 -13.21 -13.56 -13.53
C ALA A 245 -12.93 -14.51 -12.35
N HIS A 246 -12.83 -13.95 -11.15
CA HIS A 246 -12.54 -14.70 -9.93
C HIS A 246 -13.71 -14.55 -8.95
N PRO A 247 -14.06 -15.60 -8.17
CA PRO A 247 -15.04 -15.50 -7.10
C PRO A 247 -14.63 -14.41 -6.09
N LEU A 248 -15.58 -13.62 -5.64
CA LEU A 248 -15.41 -12.60 -4.60
C LEU A 248 -16.33 -12.94 -3.43
N ASP A 249 -15.93 -12.64 -2.19
CA ASP A 249 -16.82 -12.81 -1.05
C ASP A 249 -17.89 -11.72 -1.02
N ARG A 250 -17.57 -10.53 -1.50
CA ARG A 250 -18.51 -9.39 -1.55
C ARG A 250 -18.10 -8.33 -2.56
N VAL A 251 -19.11 -7.59 -2.99
CA VAL A 251 -18.92 -6.36 -3.77
C VAL A 251 -19.59 -5.22 -3.04
N SER A 252 -18.86 -4.15 -2.81
CA SER A 252 -19.33 -2.90 -2.20
C SER A 252 -19.40 -1.80 -3.24
N VAL A 253 -20.44 -0.98 -3.18
CA VAL A 253 -20.65 0.16 -4.09
C VAL A 253 -20.82 1.42 -3.26
N PHE A 254 -20.12 2.47 -3.63
CA PHE A 254 -20.10 3.74 -2.92
C PHE A 254 -20.37 4.89 -3.89
N THR A 255 -21.20 5.85 -3.46
CA THR A 255 -21.37 7.13 -4.17
C THR A 255 -21.36 8.28 -3.18
N PRO A 256 -20.84 9.45 -3.51
CA PRO A 256 -20.97 10.63 -2.66
C PRO A 256 -22.45 10.91 -2.38
N ALA A 257 -22.77 11.22 -1.13
CA ALA A 257 -24.13 11.49 -0.73
C ALA A 257 -24.76 12.61 -1.58
N LYS A 258 -25.98 12.40 -2.06
CA LYS A 258 -26.83 13.37 -2.80
C LYS A 258 -26.38 13.73 -4.22
N ARG A 259 -25.52 12.93 -4.87
CA ARG A 259 -25.10 13.25 -6.25
C ARG A 259 -25.58 12.27 -7.30
N LEU A 260 -25.52 10.96 -7.00
CA LEU A 260 -25.85 9.90 -7.93
C LEU A 260 -26.92 8.98 -7.31
N ASP A 261 -27.80 8.44 -8.15
CA ASP A 261 -28.76 7.41 -7.75
C ASP A 261 -28.29 6.06 -8.27
N VAL A 262 -28.21 5.07 -7.38
CA VAL A 262 -27.81 3.69 -7.69
C VAL A 262 -29.01 2.77 -7.54
N SER A 263 -29.25 1.94 -8.53
CA SER A 263 -30.27 0.90 -8.48
C SER A 263 -29.76 -0.42 -9.07
N SER A 264 -30.04 -1.52 -8.39
CA SER A 264 -29.74 -2.89 -8.81
C SER A 264 -30.58 -3.85 -7.98
N SER A 265 -31.03 -4.94 -8.58
CA SER A 265 -31.71 -6.02 -7.86
C SER A 265 -30.75 -6.87 -7.02
N GLN A 266 -29.45 -6.77 -7.28
CA GLN A 266 -28.40 -7.54 -6.62
C GLN A 266 -27.75 -6.79 -5.44
N LEU A 267 -28.06 -5.48 -5.27
CA LEU A 267 -27.47 -4.63 -4.25
C LEU A 267 -28.44 -4.35 -3.12
N THR A 268 -27.97 -4.48 -1.88
CA THR A 268 -28.70 -4.09 -0.67
C THR A 268 -28.07 -2.81 -0.10
N PHE A 269 -28.90 -1.80 0.14
CA PHE A 269 -28.46 -0.53 0.73
C PHE A 269 -28.00 -0.74 2.18
N GLN A 270 -26.81 -0.19 2.52
CA GLN A 270 -26.16 -0.34 3.82
C GLN A 270 -26.19 0.93 4.67
N GLY A 271 -26.70 2.05 4.12
CA GLY A 271 -26.71 3.34 4.81
C GLY A 271 -25.56 4.25 4.39
N ASN A 272 -25.29 5.24 5.23
CA ASN A 272 -24.19 6.17 5.04
C ASN A 272 -22.92 5.63 5.67
N GLN A 273 -21.78 5.82 4.99
CA GLN A 273 -20.44 5.55 5.49
C GLN A 273 -19.56 6.78 5.26
N THR A 274 -18.75 7.13 6.25
CA THR A 274 -17.85 8.28 6.18
C THR A 274 -16.42 7.79 6.00
N PHE A 275 -15.74 8.25 4.95
CA PHE A 275 -14.31 8.03 4.71
C PHE A 275 -13.59 9.38 4.76
N GLY A 276 -12.74 9.56 5.77
CA GLY A 276 -12.17 10.89 6.08
C GLY A 276 -13.29 11.91 6.36
N ASP A 277 -13.35 12.98 5.57
CA ASP A 277 -14.35 14.05 5.70
C ASP A 277 -15.51 13.93 4.69
N VAL A 278 -15.61 12.80 3.95
CA VAL A 278 -16.61 12.64 2.89
C VAL A 278 -17.60 11.53 3.25
N ASP A 279 -18.90 11.88 3.15
CA ASP A 279 -20.01 10.95 3.35
C ASP A 279 -20.38 10.26 2.03
N PHE A 280 -20.46 8.93 2.08
CA PHE A 280 -20.87 8.08 0.98
C PHE A 280 -22.15 7.33 1.32
N LEU A 281 -23.01 7.14 0.33
CA LEU A 281 -24.04 6.11 0.35
C LEU A 281 -23.39 4.78 -0.02
N ALA A 282 -23.69 3.73 0.72
CA ALA A 282 -23.11 2.41 0.55
C ALA A 282 -24.16 1.36 0.21
N TRP A 283 -23.84 0.48 -0.72
CA TRP A 283 -24.59 -0.74 -1.05
C TRP A 283 -23.66 -1.93 -1.05
N ARG A 284 -24.22 -3.11 -0.88
CA ARG A 284 -23.47 -4.38 -0.86
C ARG A 284 -24.19 -5.47 -1.62
N ALA A 285 -23.44 -6.24 -2.40
CA ALA A 285 -23.87 -7.52 -2.95
C ALA A 285 -23.11 -8.67 -2.29
N GLN A 286 -23.78 -9.82 -2.12
CA GLN A 286 -23.09 -11.06 -1.79
C GLN A 286 -22.58 -11.72 -3.07
N ALA A 287 -21.40 -12.30 -2.99
CA ALA A 287 -20.65 -12.77 -4.15
C ALA A 287 -21.17 -14.05 -4.78
N SER A 288 -21.99 -14.83 -4.10
CA SER A 288 -22.60 -16.06 -4.67
C SER A 288 -23.35 -15.82 -5.98
N ASP A 289 -23.72 -14.57 -6.28
CA ASP A 289 -24.48 -14.17 -7.47
C ASP A 289 -23.68 -13.28 -8.44
N ALA A 290 -22.42 -12.96 -8.14
CA ALA A 290 -21.68 -11.87 -8.79
C ALA A 290 -20.77 -12.28 -9.95
N SER A 291 -21.08 -13.36 -10.67
CA SER A 291 -20.42 -13.57 -11.98
C SER A 291 -20.70 -12.40 -12.95
N LEU A 292 -21.87 -11.76 -12.83
CA LEU A 292 -22.23 -10.55 -13.56
C LEU A 292 -23.06 -9.64 -12.63
N LEU A 293 -22.49 -8.50 -12.26
CA LEU A 293 -23.17 -7.47 -11.48
C LEU A 293 -23.72 -6.40 -12.42
N GLU A 294 -25.03 -6.15 -12.36
CA GLU A 294 -25.71 -5.11 -13.12
C GLU A 294 -26.09 -3.95 -12.19
N ILE A 295 -25.56 -2.77 -12.47
CA ILE A 295 -25.80 -1.56 -11.71
C ILE A 295 -26.28 -0.46 -12.64
N ARG A 296 -27.43 0.12 -12.35
CA ARG A 296 -27.89 1.34 -13.02
C ARG A 296 -27.52 2.54 -12.17
N ILE A 297 -26.77 3.43 -12.76
CA ILE A 297 -26.38 4.73 -12.17
C ILE A 297 -27.14 5.82 -12.94
N SER A 298 -27.78 6.72 -12.22
CA SER A 298 -28.54 7.84 -12.79
C SER A 298 -28.26 9.14 -12.05
N ASN A 299 -28.85 10.22 -12.52
CA ASN A 299 -28.57 11.57 -12.05
C ASN A 299 -27.14 12.06 -12.36
N ILE A 300 -26.53 11.53 -13.42
CA ILE A 300 -25.20 11.95 -13.88
C ILE A 300 -25.36 13.29 -14.61
N PRO A 301 -24.59 14.33 -14.28
CA PRO A 301 -24.65 15.62 -14.98
C PRO A 301 -24.30 15.45 -16.46
N VAL A 302 -25.12 16.04 -17.34
CA VAL A 302 -24.85 16.03 -18.79
C VAL A 302 -24.96 17.43 -19.38
N ASP A 303 -24.23 17.68 -20.48
CA ASP A 303 -24.31 18.92 -21.19
C ASP A 303 -25.74 19.09 -21.81
N SER A 304 -26.33 20.25 -21.60
CA SER A 304 -27.65 20.59 -22.15
C SER A 304 -27.74 20.42 -23.66
N ARG A 305 -26.62 20.54 -24.40
CA ARG A 305 -26.53 20.29 -25.81
C ARG A 305 -26.94 18.88 -26.21
N ASN A 306 -26.66 17.88 -25.38
CA ASN A 306 -27.05 16.49 -25.63
C ASN A 306 -28.57 16.34 -25.71
N TYR A 307 -29.30 16.99 -24.80
CA TYR A 307 -30.78 17.03 -24.85
C TYR A 307 -31.30 17.77 -26.09
N ALA A 308 -30.63 18.86 -26.52
CA ALA A 308 -30.99 19.57 -27.71
C ALA A 308 -30.87 18.71 -29.00
N PHE A 309 -29.78 17.93 -29.10
CA PHE A 309 -29.58 16.98 -30.19
C PHE A 309 -30.65 15.90 -30.21
N VAL A 310 -30.96 15.29 -29.06
CA VAL A 310 -32.03 14.29 -28.97
C VAL A 310 -33.39 14.88 -29.36
N SER A 311 -33.72 16.07 -28.84
CA SER A 311 -34.98 16.76 -29.17
C SER A 311 -35.08 17.05 -30.66
N LEU A 312 -33.99 17.51 -31.28
CA LEU A 312 -33.94 17.76 -32.73
C LEU A 312 -34.12 16.46 -33.54
N ALA A 313 -33.46 15.37 -33.13
CA ALA A 313 -33.60 14.08 -33.81
C ALA A 313 -35.04 13.54 -33.71
N VAL A 314 -35.65 13.63 -32.54
CA VAL A 314 -37.06 13.25 -32.33
C VAL A 314 -37.99 14.12 -33.23
N PHE A 315 -37.79 15.44 -33.26
CA PHE A 315 -38.55 16.33 -34.06
C PHE A 315 -38.45 16.01 -35.57
N LEU A 316 -37.22 15.78 -36.08
CA LEU A 316 -36.98 15.39 -37.47
C LEU A 316 -37.66 14.03 -37.80
N THR A 317 -37.59 13.06 -36.87
CA THR A 317 -38.21 11.76 -37.05
C THR A 317 -39.74 11.89 -37.17
N LEU A 318 -40.35 12.73 -36.32
CA LEU A 318 -41.79 13.03 -36.40
C LEU A 318 -42.18 13.72 -37.70
N LEU A 319 -41.39 14.71 -38.16
CA LEU A 319 -41.61 15.36 -39.44
C LEU A 319 -41.55 14.36 -40.60
N LEU A 320 -40.58 13.45 -40.61
CA LEU A 320 -40.47 12.41 -41.63
C LEU A 320 -41.66 11.44 -41.57
N ALA A 321 -42.12 11.05 -40.38
CA ALA A 321 -43.29 10.21 -40.23
C ALA A 321 -44.59 10.88 -40.74
N VAL A 322 -44.76 12.18 -40.43
CA VAL A 322 -45.88 12.97 -40.92
C VAL A 322 -45.80 13.11 -42.43
N GLY A 323 -44.63 13.46 -42.99
CA GLY A 323 -44.41 13.56 -44.45
C GLY A 323 -44.70 12.25 -45.18
N TRP A 324 -44.24 11.12 -44.64
CA TRP A 324 -44.55 9.78 -45.15
C TRP A 324 -46.04 9.47 -45.14
N PHE A 325 -46.72 9.82 -44.03
CA PHE A 325 -48.18 9.61 -43.91
C PHE A 325 -48.95 10.41 -44.95
N PHE A 326 -48.63 11.69 -45.21
CA PHE A 326 -49.26 12.50 -46.26
C PHE A 326 -48.89 12.02 -47.66
N TRP A 327 -47.62 11.64 -47.92
CA TRP A 327 -47.20 11.10 -49.22
C TRP A 327 -47.93 9.81 -49.56
N ARG A 328 -48.18 8.95 -48.61
CA ARG A 328 -48.93 7.68 -48.77
C ARG A 328 -50.42 7.92 -49.05
N ARG A 329 -50.98 9.06 -48.65
CA ARG A 329 -52.38 9.45 -48.85
C ARG A 329 -52.62 10.32 -50.09
N MET A 330 -51.56 10.80 -50.76
CA MET A 330 -51.72 11.53 -52.00
C MET A 330 -52.35 10.63 -53.08
N PRO A 331 -53.52 11.01 -53.69
CA PRO A 331 -54.09 10.20 -54.74
C PRO A 331 -53.13 10.22 -55.92
N ARG A 332 -52.77 9.07 -56.46
CA ARG A 332 -52.05 8.97 -57.73
C ARG A 332 -52.96 9.47 -58.78
N THR A 333 -52.84 10.74 -59.19
CA THR A 333 -53.45 11.31 -60.36
C THR A 333 -52.94 10.59 -61.61
N GLY A 334 -53.72 9.65 -62.09
CA GLY A 334 -53.43 8.98 -63.35
C GLY A 334 -53.35 10.02 -64.47
N MET A 335 -52.24 10.07 -65.17
CA MET A 335 -52.14 10.80 -66.45
C MET A 335 -53.15 10.16 -67.44
N VAL A 336 -54.22 10.86 -67.69
CA VAL A 336 -55.10 10.55 -68.87
C VAL A 336 -54.30 10.96 -70.07
N GLN A 337 -53.72 10.00 -70.79
CA GLN A 337 -53.26 10.24 -72.21
C GLN A 337 -54.46 10.49 -73.09
N LYS A 338 -54.45 11.59 -73.76
CA LYS A 338 -55.24 11.89 -74.98
C LYS A 338 -54.38 11.58 -76.20
#